data_1936b43a4a549c5a10dcb87fa5e00e4f
#
_entry.id   1936b43a4a549c5a10dcb87fa5e00e4f
#
_cell.length_a   1.000
_cell.length_b   1.000
_cell.length_c   1.000
_cell.angle_alpha   90.00
_cell.angle_beta   90.00
_cell.angle_gamma   90.00
#
_symmetry.space_group_name_H-M   'P 1'
#
loop_
_entity.id
_entity.type
_entity.pdbx_description
1 polymer ?
#
loop_
_entity_poly.entity_id
_entity_poly.type
_entity_poly.pdbx_seq_one_letter_code
_entity_poly.pdbx_strand_id
1 'polypeptide(L)'
;MAAAETLNSQPTLGASSGTAAQLSQSEIDALRARISSCWSPPAGVNASSKIYVVLRVLFKQDASMSREPVLVEATASPLGPALAESAKRALLLCQPFTMLKPEHYDQWKDLELKFDPQELLGG
;
A
#
# COMPACT_ATOMS: atom_id res chain seq x y z
N MET A 1 -3.77 -12.77 14.43
CA MET A 1 -3.87 -12.26 13.79
C MET A 1 -3.81 -11.84 13.51
N ALA A 2 -3.50 -11.90 13.74
CA ALA A 2 -3.50 -11.37 13.06
C ALA A 2 -3.11 -11.06 12.80
N ALA A 3 -2.83 -11.31 13.01
CA ALA A 3 -2.62 -10.93 12.41
C ALA A 3 -2.69 -11.02 12.04
N ALA A 4 -2.63 -11.32 12.17
CA ALA A 4 -2.81 -11.18 11.52
C ALA A 4 -3.18 -11.36 11.17
N GLU A 5 -3.48 -11.57 11.14
CA GLU A 5 -3.85 -11.53 10.72
C GLU A 5 -3.67 -11.46 10.20
N THR A 6 -3.23 -11.84 10.53
CA THR A 6 -3.10 -11.64 9.88
C THR A 6 -2.95 -11.75 9.38
N LEU A 7 -2.83 -12.18 9.32
CA LEU A 7 -2.74 -12.04 8.92
C LEU A 7 -3.16 -12.13 8.48
N ASN A 8 -3.34 -12.33 8.21
CA ASN A 8 -3.88 -12.19 7.85
C ASN A 8 -4.50 -11.74 7.42
N SER A 9 -4.46 -12.56 7.08
CA SER A 9 -5.54 -11.82 6.47
C SER A 9 -5.29 -10.36 6.26
N GLN A 10 -4.19 -10.11 5.91
CA GLN A 10 -3.78 -8.79 5.59
C GLN A 10 -4.23 -8.46 4.18
N PRO A 11 -5.13 -7.51 3.97
CA PRO A 11 -5.55 -7.18 2.62
C PRO A 11 -4.42 -6.48 1.88
N THR A 12 -4.33 -6.75 0.59
CA THR A 12 -3.38 -6.06 -0.28
C THR A 12 -3.78 -4.60 -0.39
N LEU A 13 -2.81 -3.70 -0.21
CA LEU A 13 -3.03 -2.26 -0.18
C LEU A 13 -4.02 -1.86 0.90
N GLY A 14 -4.10 -2.65 1.96
CA GLY A 14 -4.88 -2.32 3.12
C GLY A 14 -3.97 -2.33 4.32
N ALA A 15 -4.47 -1.94 5.47
CA ALA A 15 -3.69 -1.99 6.67
C ALA A 15 -3.60 -3.42 7.18
N SER A 16 -2.47 -3.72 7.81
CA SER A 16 -2.28 -5.02 8.41
C SER A 16 -2.97 -5.14 9.77
N SER A 17 -3.47 -4.06 10.31
CA SER A 17 -4.07 -4.08 11.64
C SER A 17 -5.25 -3.13 11.72
N GLY A 18 -5.98 -3.27 12.80
CA GLY A 18 -7.29 -2.75 13.10
C GLY A 18 -7.79 -1.51 12.38
N THR A 19 -7.00 -0.46 12.29
CA THR A 19 -7.52 0.80 11.77
C THR A 19 -7.97 0.69 10.33
N ALA A 20 -7.12 0.15 9.46
CA ALA A 20 -7.47 0.07 8.05
C ALA A 20 -8.49 -1.01 7.76
N ALA A 21 -8.66 -1.96 8.68
CA ALA A 21 -9.70 -2.96 8.52
C ALA A 21 -11.09 -2.33 8.51
N GLN A 22 -11.20 -1.06 8.95
CA GLN A 22 -12.47 -0.35 8.97
C GLN A 22 -12.74 0.45 7.70
N LEU A 23 -11.77 0.53 6.79
CA LEU A 23 -12.01 1.19 5.51
C LEU A 23 -13.02 0.39 4.70
N SER A 24 -13.89 1.08 3.98
CA SER A 24 -14.83 0.43 3.11
C SER A 24 -14.09 -0.23 1.95
N GLN A 25 -14.69 -1.26 1.37
CA GLN A 25 -14.09 -1.92 0.21
C GLN A 25 -13.92 -0.94 -0.96
N SER A 26 -14.85 -0.01 -1.13
CA SER A 26 -14.73 0.98 -2.21
C SER A 26 -13.56 1.93 -1.99
N GLU A 27 -13.26 2.29 -0.74
CA GLU A 27 -12.08 3.11 -0.45
C GLU A 27 -10.79 2.34 -0.73
N ILE A 28 -10.75 1.07 -0.36
CA ILE A 28 -9.59 0.21 -0.62
C ILE A 28 -9.38 0.05 -2.12
N ASP A 29 -10.46 -0.20 -2.87
CA ASP A 29 -10.38 -0.38 -4.32
C ASP A 29 -9.93 0.89 -5.01
N ALA A 30 -10.45 2.04 -4.58
CA ALA A 30 -10.06 3.33 -5.15
C ALA A 30 -8.60 3.66 -4.85
N LEU A 31 -8.15 3.34 -3.64
CA LEU A 31 -6.74 3.53 -3.27
C LEU A 31 -5.83 2.66 -4.13
N ARG A 32 -6.19 1.39 -4.29
CA ARG A 32 -5.42 0.47 -5.13
C ARG A 32 -5.34 0.97 -6.58
N ALA A 33 -6.48 1.37 -7.13
CA ALA A 33 -6.52 1.84 -8.51
C ALA A 33 -5.66 3.09 -8.69
N ARG A 34 -5.72 4.01 -7.74
CA ARG A 34 -4.92 5.23 -7.81
C ARG A 34 -3.42 4.92 -7.76
N ILE A 35 -3.02 4.07 -6.83
CA ILE A 35 -1.61 3.70 -6.69
C ILE A 35 -1.13 2.97 -7.95
N SER A 36 -1.94 2.06 -8.48
CA SER A 36 -1.57 1.33 -9.71
C SER A 36 -1.33 2.26 -10.87
N SER A 37 -2.08 3.35 -10.95
CA SER A 37 -1.93 4.32 -12.05
C SER A 37 -0.61 5.09 -11.98
N CYS A 38 0.02 5.15 -10.82
CA CYS A 38 1.28 5.87 -10.62
C CYS A 38 2.49 4.94 -10.51
N TRP A 39 2.24 3.63 -10.46
CA TRP A 39 3.31 2.68 -10.19
C TRP A 39 3.90 2.15 -11.49
N SER A 40 5.23 2.20 -11.57
CA SER A 40 5.99 1.60 -12.66
C SER A 40 6.79 0.44 -12.08
N PRO A 41 6.48 -0.80 -12.48
CA PRO A 41 7.21 -1.94 -11.94
C PRO A 41 8.68 -1.87 -12.36
N PRO A 42 9.61 -2.24 -11.46
CA PRO A 42 11.02 -2.27 -11.83
C PRO A 42 11.31 -3.41 -12.79
N ALA A 43 12.45 -3.31 -13.48
CA ALA A 43 12.87 -4.36 -14.42
C ALA A 43 12.88 -5.72 -13.70
N GLY A 44 12.36 -6.73 -14.36
CA GLY A 44 12.29 -8.07 -13.82
C GLY A 44 11.06 -8.37 -12.97
N VAL A 45 10.24 -7.37 -12.69
CA VAL A 45 9.01 -7.54 -11.91
C VAL A 45 7.81 -7.48 -12.85
N ASN A 46 6.94 -8.48 -12.74
CA ASN A 46 5.73 -8.56 -13.56
C ASN A 46 4.59 -9.19 -12.76
N ALA A 47 3.43 -9.40 -13.43
CA ALA A 47 2.23 -9.89 -12.76
C ALA A 47 2.38 -11.29 -12.16
N SER A 48 3.37 -12.07 -12.57
CA SER A 48 3.60 -13.39 -12.01
C SER A 48 4.70 -13.42 -10.96
N SER A 49 5.30 -12.28 -10.65
CA SER A 49 6.33 -12.21 -9.62
C SER A 49 5.73 -12.46 -8.25
N LYS A 50 6.35 -13.35 -7.47
CA LYS A 50 5.85 -13.73 -6.15
C LYS A 50 6.65 -13.04 -5.06
N ILE A 51 6.73 -11.72 -5.15
CA ILE A 51 7.42 -10.89 -4.16
C ILE A 51 6.47 -9.78 -3.73
N TYR A 52 6.70 -9.24 -2.55
CA TYR A 52 5.93 -8.11 -2.06
C TYR A 52 6.76 -7.29 -1.09
N VAL A 53 6.31 -6.07 -0.87
CA VAL A 53 6.83 -5.22 0.21
C VAL A 53 5.65 -4.62 0.95
N VAL A 54 5.84 -4.29 2.22
CA VAL A 54 4.84 -3.59 3.02
C VAL A 54 5.45 -2.27 3.48
N LEU A 55 4.76 -1.18 3.20
CA LEU A 55 5.19 0.16 3.58
C LEU A 55 4.22 0.73 4.58
N ARG A 56 4.75 1.33 5.64
CA ARG A 56 3.95 2.09 6.59
C ARG A 56 3.86 3.52 6.11
N VAL A 57 2.65 4.04 6.00
CA VAL A 57 2.39 5.37 5.46
C VAL A 57 1.57 6.16 6.48
N LEU A 58 2.06 7.32 6.84
CA LEU A 58 1.36 8.23 7.74
C LEU A 58 0.83 9.40 6.93
N PHE A 59 -0.45 9.71 7.12
CA PHE A 59 -1.13 10.75 6.32
C PHE A 59 -1.49 11.95 7.16
N LYS A 60 -1.45 13.12 6.52
CA LYS A 60 -2.06 14.33 7.05
C LYS A 60 -3.55 14.34 6.69
N GLN A 61 -4.31 15.25 7.29
CA GLN A 61 -5.74 15.28 7.09
C GLN A 61 -6.15 15.60 5.64
N ASP A 62 -5.25 16.18 4.86
CA ASP A 62 -5.52 16.45 3.44
C ASP A 62 -5.19 15.25 2.56
N ALA A 63 -4.89 14.11 3.16
CA ALA A 63 -4.55 12.85 2.49
C ALA A 63 -3.22 12.88 1.74
N SER A 64 -2.37 13.85 2.03
CA SER A 64 -0.97 13.79 1.62
C SER A 64 -0.16 13.10 2.72
N MET A 65 1.02 12.60 2.37
CA MET A 65 1.85 11.92 3.36
C MET A 65 2.53 12.93 4.27
N SER A 66 2.57 12.60 5.58
CA SER A 66 3.24 13.46 6.56
C SER A 66 4.74 13.27 6.55
N ARG A 67 5.22 12.17 6.01
CA ARG A 67 6.64 11.87 5.87
C ARG A 67 6.82 10.77 4.82
N GLU A 68 8.07 10.46 4.50
CA GLU A 68 8.40 9.40 3.55
C GLU A 68 7.90 8.05 4.07
N PRO A 69 7.35 7.19 3.20
CA PRO A 69 6.93 5.85 3.62
C PRO A 69 8.09 5.03 4.17
N VAL A 70 7.79 4.17 5.13
CA VAL A 70 8.81 3.35 5.79
C VAL A 70 8.58 1.88 5.43
N LEU A 71 9.64 1.22 4.96
CA LEU A 71 9.58 -0.21 4.67
C LEU A 71 9.53 -0.99 5.99
N VAL A 72 8.49 -1.80 6.17
CA VAL A 72 8.33 -2.60 7.39
C VAL A 72 8.46 -4.09 7.14
N GLU A 73 8.26 -4.54 5.90
CA GLU A 73 8.37 -5.96 5.56
C GLU A 73 8.68 -6.10 4.08
N ALA A 74 9.48 -7.10 3.71
CA ALA A 74 9.78 -7.40 2.31
C ALA A 74 10.09 -8.88 2.16
N THR A 75 9.67 -9.45 1.03
CA THR A 75 10.08 -10.80 0.65
C THR A 75 11.59 -10.79 0.43
N ALA A 76 12.27 -11.83 0.90
CA ALA A 76 13.70 -12.00 0.65
C ALA A 76 13.91 -12.27 -0.83
N SER A 77 14.41 -11.28 -1.57
CA SER A 77 14.60 -11.36 -3.00
C SER A 77 15.58 -10.30 -3.45
N PRO A 78 16.42 -10.57 -4.46
CA PRO A 78 17.27 -9.53 -5.04
C PRO A 78 16.47 -8.35 -5.61
N LEU A 79 15.20 -8.57 -5.97
CA LEU A 79 14.34 -7.53 -6.53
C LEU A 79 13.61 -6.73 -5.44
N GLY A 80 13.73 -7.14 -4.18
CA GLY A 80 13.04 -6.49 -3.08
C GLY A 80 13.34 -5.01 -2.94
N PRO A 81 14.61 -4.59 -2.90
CA PRO A 81 14.93 -3.17 -2.79
C PRO A 81 14.38 -2.32 -3.93
N ALA A 82 14.45 -2.82 -5.17
CA ALA A 82 13.91 -2.10 -6.33
C ALA A 82 12.39 -1.99 -6.23
N LEU A 83 11.73 -3.04 -5.78
CA LEU A 83 10.28 -3.01 -5.57
C LEU A 83 9.90 -1.98 -4.51
N ALA A 84 10.63 -1.94 -3.41
CA ALA A 84 10.36 -0.99 -2.34
C ALA A 84 10.52 0.45 -2.83
N GLU A 85 11.57 0.73 -3.60
CA GLU A 85 11.79 2.08 -4.13
C GLU A 85 10.70 2.47 -5.11
N SER A 86 10.29 1.54 -5.97
CA SER A 86 9.21 1.83 -6.93
C SER A 86 7.89 2.10 -6.22
N ALA A 87 7.61 1.38 -5.13
CA ALA A 87 6.40 1.57 -4.36
C ALA A 87 6.40 2.94 -3.66
N LYS A 88 7.52 3.33 -3.07
CA LYS A 88 7.65 4.65 -2.45
C LYS A 88 7.42 5.75 -3.47
N ARG A 89 8.00 5.60 -4.66
CA ARG A 89 7.85 6.59 -5.72
C ARG A 89 6.40 6.72 -6.16
N ALA A 90 5.70 5.58 -6.28
CA ALA A 90 4.29 5.60 -6.66
C ALA A 90 3.46 6.39 -5.65
N LEU A 91 3.71 6.19 -4.36
CA LEU A 91 2.99 6.92 -3.32
C LEU A 91 3.27 8.41 -3.38
N LEU A 92 4.53 8.78 -3.59
CA LEU A 92 4.90 10.19 -3.69
C LEU A 92 4.26 10.86 -4.90
N LEU A 93 4.18 10.14 -6.02
CA LEU A 93 3.61 10.69 -7.25
C LEU A 93 2.09 10.83 -7.17
N CYS A 94 1.43 9.94 -6.45
CA CYS A 94 -0.03 9.89 -6.45
C CYS A 94 -0.69 10.68 -5.33
N GLN A 95 0.08 11.16 -4.36
CA GLN A 95 -0.52 11.97 -3.29
C GLN A 95 -0.97 13.32 -3.82
N PRO A 96 -2.01 13.94 -3.24
CA PRO A 96 -2.82 13.44 -2.12
C PRO A 96 -3.85 12.40 -2.58
N PHE A 97 -4.22 11.52 -1.65
CA PHE A 97 -5.15 10.44 -1.95
C PHE A 97 -6.57 10.87 -1.59
N THR A 98 -7.15 11.71 -2.44
CA THR A 98 -8.40 12.41 -2.13
C THR A 98 -9.63 11.50 -2.07
N MET A 99 -9.50 10.22 -2.47
CA MET A 99 -10.59 9.26 -2.27
C MET A 99 -10.74 8.87 -0.80
N LEU A 100 -9.75 9.14 0.04
CA LEU A 100 -9.82 8.88 1.48
C LEU A 100 -10.62 10.00 2.12
N LYS A 101 -11.73 9.63 2.78
CA LYS A 101 -12.69 10.61 3.27
C LYS A 101 -12.21 11.26 4.55
N PRO A 102 -12.25 12.60 4.66
CA PRO A 102 -11.80 13.28 5.87
C PRO A 102 -12.50 12.83 7.14
N GLU A 103 -13.79 12.49 7.04
CA GLU A 103 -14.52 12.01 8.21
C GLU A 103 -14.06 10.65 8.70
N HIS A 104 -13.28 9.91 7.90
CA HIS A 104 -12.72 8.63 8.28
C HIS A 104 -11.23 8.73 8.59
N TYR A 105 -10.71 9.91 8.85
CA TYR A 105 -9.27 10.12 9.03
C TYR A 105 -8.65 9.16 10.04
N ASP A 106 -9.34 8.87 11.15
CA ASP A 106 -8.82 7.96 12.16
C ASP A 106 -8.58 6.56 11.63
N GLN A 107 -9.26 6.20 10.52
CA GLN A 107 -9.16 4.88 9.93
C GLN A 107 -8.03 4.77 8.91
N TRP A 108 -7.54 5.90 8.40
CA TRP A 108 -6.50 5.85 7.37
C TRP A 108 -5.26 6.69 7.67
N LYS A 109 -5.21 7.37 8.83
CA LYS A 109 -4.07 8.23 9.15
C LYS A 109 -2.74 7.47 9.28
N ASP A 110 -2.79 6.18 9.55
CA ASP A 110 -1.62 5.31 9.73
C ASP A 110 -1.95 3.97 9.12
N LEU A 111 -1.44 3.72 7.92
CA LEU A 111 -1.73 2.49 7.18
C LEU A 111 -0.45 1.72 6.89
N GLU A 112 -0.57 0.38 6.89
CA GLU A 112 0.44 -0.48 6.30
C GLU A 112 -0.11 -0.97 4.97
N LEU A 113 0.57 -0.63 3.89
CA LEU A 113 0.13 -0.94 2.54
C LEU A 113 1.03 -2.02 1.94
N LYS A 114 0.42 -3.10 1.48
CA LYS A 114 1.15 -4.20 0.85
C LYS A 114 1.16 -3.99 -0.66
N PHE A 115 2.37 -3.92 -1.21
CA PHE A 115 2.58 -3.82 -2.66
C PHE A 115 2.93 -5.18 -3.19
N ASP A 116 1.98 -5.78 -3.90
CA ASP A 116 2.10 -7.11 -4.48
C ASP A 116 1.88 -6.97 -5.99
N PRO A 117 2.92 -7.26 -6.82
CA PRO A 117 2.78 -7.09 -8.26
C PRO A 117 1.63 -7.89 -8.87
N GLN A 118 1.30 -9.05 -8.30
CA GLN A 118 0.19 -9.85 -8.81
C GLN A 118 -1.13 -9.11 -8.66
N GLU A 119 -1.31 -8.40 -7.53
CA GLU A 119 -2.53 -7.63 -7.29
C GLU A 119 -2.56 -6.35 -8.10
N LEU A 120 -1.44 -5.68 -8.22
CA LEU A 120 -1.38 -4.38 -8.88
C LEU A 120 -1.40 -4.47 -10.39
N LEU A 121 -0.81 -5.52 -10.96
CA LEU A 121 -0.73 -5.69 -12.42
C LEU A 121 -1.71 -6.70 -12.96
N GLY A 122 -2.05 -7.70 -12.19
CA GLY A 122 -2.86 -8.81 -12.66
C GLY A 122 -4.33 -8.69 -12.33
N GLY A 123 -4.63 -7.77 -11.47
CA GLY A 123 -5.96 -7.70 -10.96
C GLY A 123 -6.82 -6.63 -11.37
#